data_f4b418a1ea0c95cfc3f7f1c472612edc
#
_entry.id   f4b418a1ea0c95cfc3f7f1c472612edc
#
_cell.length_a   1.000
_cell.length_b   1.000
_cell.length_c   1.000
_cell.angle_alpha   90.00
_cell.angle_beta   90.00
_cell.angle_gamma   90.00
#
_symmetry.space_group_name_H-M   'P 1'
#
loop_
_entity.id
_entity.type
_entity.pdbx_description
1 polymer ?
#
loop_
_entity_poly.entity_id
_entity_poly.type
_entity_poly.pdbx_seq_one_letter_code
_entity_poly.pdbx_strand_id
1 'polypeptide(L)'
;MNTAVHANTDKADKGFTLIETLIALAIFSIGILAVASLQVSASLQSRNSSEITEASAIASNRMEDLILRPFDHNDLDPALNPHLLTSGKYSIQWIVTASNLNSDTINESKTVELTVSWNKLLPAGSNQRQVRFLFIKHNQ
;
A
#
# COMPACT_ATOMS: atom_id res chain seq x y z
N MET A 1 -70.93 41.35 -30.11
CA MET A 1 -70.84 40.41 -28.95
C MET A 1 -69.96 39.21 -29.36
N ASN A 2 -68.69 39.24 -28.98
CA ASN A 2 -67.72 38.26 -29.41
C ASN A 2 -67.31 37.46 -28.20
N THR A 3 -67.83 36.28 -28.02
CA THR A 3 -67.49 35.36 -26.93
C THR A 3 -66.29 34.56 -27.37
N ALA A 4 -65.14 34.88 -26.82
CA ALA A 4 -63.91 34.07 -26.95
C ALA A 4 -64.07 32.81 -26.12
N VAL A 5 -64.12 31.66 -26.79
CA VAL A 5 -64.02 30.33 -26.14
C VAL A 5 -62.58 30.08 -25.78
N HIS A 6 -62.28 30.11 -24.47
CA HIS A 6 -60.98 29.60 -23.93
C HIS A 6 -60.95 28.08 -24.08
N ALA A 7 -60.11 27.57 -24.98
CA ALA A 7 -59.77 26.19 -25.06
C ALA A 7 -58.82 25.89 -23.86
N ASN A 8 -59.38 25.26 -22.85
CA ASN A 8 -58.60 24.69 -21.73
C ASN A 8 -57.91 23.43 -22.24
N THR A 9 -56.62 23.52 -22.56
CA THR A 9 -55.81 22.35 -22.88
C THR A 9 -55.47 21.67 -21.58
N ASP A 10 -56.31 20.74 -21.15
CA ASP A 10 -55.98 19.79 -20.09
C ASP A 10 -54.71 19.00 -20.51
N LYS A 11 -53.58 19.42 -19.99
CA LYS A 11 -52.36 18.57 -20.02
C LYS A 11 -52.68 17.37 -19.17
N ALA A 12 -53.02 16.26 -19.82
CA ALA A 12 -53.13 14.97 -19.16
C ALA A 12 -51.79 14.67 -18.48
N ASP A 13 -51.76 14.72 -17.15
CA ASP A 13 -50.63 14.24 -16.34
C ASP A 13 -50.45 12.73 -16.63
N LYS A 14 -49.45 12.44 -17.48
CA LYS A 14 -49.08 11.04 -17.78
C LYS A 14 -48.38 10.49 -16.55
N GLY A 15 -49.11 9.72 -15.76
CA GLY A 15 -48.51 8.92 -14.66
C GLY A 15 -47.54 7.86 -15.17
N PHE A 16 -46.54 7.51 -14.37
CA PHE A 16 -45.60 6.44 -14.68
C PHE A 16 -46.32 5.11 -14.85
N THR A 17 -45.91 4.35 -15.86
CA THR A 17 -46.42 2.99 -16.06
C THR A 17 -45.67 2.00 -15.11
N LEU A 18 -46.37 0.91 -14.74
CA LEU A 18 -45.80 -0.12 -13.88
C LEU A 18 -44.52 -0.73 -14.50
N ILE A 19 -44.46 -0.88 -15.80
CA ILE A 19 -43.29 -1.40 -16.52
C ILE A 19 -42.12 -0.42 -16.47
N GLU A 20 -42.34 0.87 -16.50
CA GLU A 20 -41.32 1.90 -16.43
C GLU A 20 -40.65 1.91 -15.02
N THR A 21 -41.42 1.76 -13.96
CA THR A 21 -40.90 1.63 -12.60
C THR A 21 -40.11 0.34 -12.42
N LEU A 22 -40.54 -0.77 -13.03
CA LEU A 22 -39.76 -2.03 -12.98
C LEU A 22 -38.43 -1.92 -13.71
N ILE A 23 -38.39 -1.29 -14.89
CA ILE A 23 -37.15 -1.07 -15.63
C ILE A 23 -36.22 -0.13 -14.85
N ALA A 24 -36.77 0.96 -14.29
CA ALA A 24 -35.98 1.88 -13.47
C ALA A 24 -35.35 1.19 -12.25
N LEU A 25 -36.10 0.34 -11.56
CA LEU A 25 -35.60 -0.47 -10.42
C LEU A 25 -34.53 -1.46 -10.85
N ALA A 26 -34.67 -2.10 -12.01
CA ALA A 26 -33.67 -3.01 -12.54
C ALA A 26 -32.33 -2.30 -12.82
N ILE A 27 -32.36 -1.16 -13.50
CA ILE A 27 -31.18 -0.33 -13.80
C ILE A 27 -30.56 0.18 -12.50
N PHE A 28 -31.37 0.65 -11.57
CA PHE A 28 -30.92 1.15 -10.28
C PHE A 28 -30.22 0.06 -9.46
N SER A 29 -30.74 -1.17 -9.47
CA SER A 29 -30.14 -2.31 -8.78
C SER A 29 -28.73 -2.63 -9.32
N ILE A 30 -28.54 -2.61 -10.63
CA ILE A 30 -27.23 -2.79 -11.26
C ILE A 30 -26.27 -1.67 -10.84
N GLY A 31 -26.76 -0.41 -10.81
CA GLY A 31 -25.97 0.74 -10.36
C GLY A 31 -25.47 0.60 -8.92
N ILE A 32 -26.34 0.17 -8.00
CA ILE A 32 -25.96 -0.06 -6.59
C ILE A 32 -24.89 -1.16 -6.47
N LEU A 33 -25.03 -2.27 -7.19
CA LEU A 33 -24.04 -3.35 -7.17
C LEU A 33 -22.68 -2.88 -7.67
N ALA A 34 -22.65 -2.05 -8.71
CA ALA A 34 -21.42 -1.47 -9.22
C ALA A 34 -20.73 -0.57 -8.17
N VAL A 35 -21.49 0.31 -7.51
CA VAL A 35 -20.95 1.18 -6.44
C VAL A 35 -20.45 0.33 -5.25
N ALA A 36 -21.17 -0.68 -4.84
CA ALA A 36 -20.76 -1.57 -3.75
C ALA A 36 -19.43 -2.25 -4.06
N SER A 37 -19.21 -2.73 -5.28
CA SER A 37 -17.94 -3.34 -5.69
C SER A 37 -16.77 -2.36 -5.65
N LEU A 38 -16.98 -1.10 -6.04
CA LEU A 38 -15.99 -0.04 -5.95
C LEU A 38 -15.62 0.28 -4.49
N GLN A 39 -16.57 0.29 -3.57
CA GLN A 39 -16.31 0.53 -2.14
C GLN A 39 -15.42 -0.57 -1.54
N VAL A 40 -15.67 -1.84 -1.88
CA VAL A 40 -14.81 -2.95 -1.43
C VAL A 40 -13.39 -2.78 -1.96
N SER A 41 -13.24 -2.47 -3.25
CA SER A 41 -11.92 -2.25 -3.86
C SER A 41 -11.17 -1.07 -3.23
N ALA A 42 -11.86 0.04 -2.99
CA ALA A 42 -11.27 1.21 -2.32
C ALA A 42 -10.81 0.90 -0.89
N SER A 43 -11.61 0.14 -0.12
CA SER A 43 -11.26 -0.28 1.24
C SER A 43 -10.01 -1.17 1.26
N LEU A 44 -9.90 -2.12 0.33
CA LEU A 44 -8.72 -2.98 0.21
C LEU A 44 -7.47 -2.19 -0.16
N GLN A 45 -7.57 -1.22 -1.06
CA GLN A 45 -6.46 -0.35 -1.44
C GLN A 45 -6.01 0.54 -0.29
N SER A 46 -6.95 1.12 0.47
CA SER A 46 -6.65 1.93 1.65
C SER A 46 -5.87 1.15 2.69
N ARG A 47 -6.31 -0.09 2.97
CA ARG A 47 -5.60 -0.99 3.89
C ARG A 47 -4.18 -1.31 3.41
N ASN A 48 -4.02 -1.60 2.11
CA ASN A 48 -2.71 -1.86 1.52
C ASN A 48 -1.76 -0.67 1.64
N SER A 49 -2.26 0.55 1.38
CA SER A 49 -1.47 1.77 1.50
C SER A 49 -1.04 2.03 2.95
N SER A 50 -1.92 1.78 3.92
CA SER A 50 -1.61 1.88 5.35
C SER A 50 -0.50 0.90 5.75
N GLU A 51 -0.55 -0.37 5.29
CA GLU A 51 0.47 -1.36 5.58
C GLU A 51 1.84 -0.99 5.00
N ILE A 52 1.89 -0.44 3.78
CA ILE A 52 3.13 0.04 3.16
C ILE A 52 3.69 1.22 3.95
N THR A 53 2.85 2.17 4.36
CA THR A 53 3.27 3.34 5.13
C THR A 53 3.86 2.92 6.48
N GLU A 54 3.20 1.99 7.18
CA GLU A 54 3.67 1.45 8.46
C GLU A 54 5.01 0.71 8.28
N ALA A 55 5.12 -0.16 7.26
CA ALA A 55 6.36 -0.87 6.95
C ALA A 55 7.51 0.10 6.60
N SER A 56 7.22 1.16 5.86
CA SER A 56 8.21 2.18 5.52
C SER A 56 8.66 2.97 6.74
N ALA A 57 7.77 3.29 7.67
CA ALA A 57 8.13 3.95 8.93
C ALA A 57 9.02 3.06 9.80
N ILE A 58 8.70 1.76 9.90
CA ILE A 58 9.53 0.78 10.63
C ILE A 58 10.92 0.69 9.98
N ALA A 59 10.98 0.63 8.64
CA ALA A 59 12.24 0.57 7.91
C ALA A 59 13.09 1.82 8.13
N SER A 60 12.49 3.02 8.06
CA SER A 60 13.17 4.29 8.28
C SER A 60 13.74 4.39 9.70
N ASN A 61 12.95 4.04 10.71
CA ASN A 61 13.41 4.05 12.10
C ASN A 61 14.58 3.08 12.31
N ARG A 62 14.51 1.88 11.72
CA ARG A 62 15.62 0.93 11.82
C ARG A 62 16.86 1.40 11.07
N MET A 63 16.68 2.00 9.91
CA MET A 63 17.77 2.57 9.12
C MET A 63 18.49 3.68 9.90
N GLU A 64 17.75 4.59 10.53
CA GLU A 64 18.32 5.65 11.36
C GLU A 64 19.10 5.08 12.55
N ASP A 65 18.56 4.08 13.23
CA ASP A 65 19.25 3.39 14.31
C ASP A 65 20.58 2.77 13.83
N LEU A 66 20.60 2.10 12.67
CA LEU A 66 21.80 1.53 12.09
C LEU A 66 22.83 2.57 11.63
N ILE A 67 22.38 3.72 11.13
CA ILE A 67 23.25 4.84 10.74
C ILE A 67 23.96 5.43 11.96
N LEU A 68 23.27 5.54 13.09
CA LEU A 68 23.83 6.12 14.33
C LEU A 68 24.76 5.19 15.07
N ARG A 69 24.76 3.87 14.80
CA ARG A 69 25.65 2.90 15.45
C ARG A 69 27.10 3.08 15.01
N PRO A 70 28.08 2.75 15.84
CA PRO A 70 29.49 2.68 15.43
C PRO A 70 29.69 1.75 14.24
N PHE A 71 30.72 2.01 13.42
CA PHE A 71 30.99 1.23 12.21
C PHE A 71 31.29 -0.26 12.49
N ASP A 72 31.90 -0.57 13.62
CA ASP A 72 32.26 -1.90 14.11
C ASP A 72 31.18 -2.59 14.96
N HIS A 73 29.98 -2.01 15.04
CA HIS A 73 28.88 -2.59 15.81
C HIS A 73 28.42 -3.94 15.22
N ASN A 74 28.05 -4.89 16.09
CA ASN A 74 27.61 -6.23 15.69
C ASN A 74 26.44 -6.24 14.68
N ASP A 75 25.51 -5.28 14.76
CA ASP A 75 24.40 -5.13 13.79
C ASP A 75 24.87 -4.71 12.39
N LEU A 76 26.14 -4.32 12.26
CA LEU A 76 26.80 -3.97 11.01
C LEU A 76 27.93 -4.95 10.66
N ASP A 77 27.98 -6.11 11.30
CA ASP A 77 28.97 -7.14 11.02
C ASP A 77 28.49 -8.04 9.85
N PRO A 78 29.22 -8.05 8.71
CA PRO A 78 28.89 -8.92 7.59
C PRO A 78 28.94 -10.42 7.92
N ALA A 79 29.74 -10.83 8.93
CA ALA A 79 29.85 -12.22 9.33
C ALA A 79 28.57 -12.76 10.00
N LEU A 80 27.73 -11.87 10.53
CA LEU A 80 26.48 -12.23 11.21
C LEU A 80 25.25 -12.17 10.30
N ASN A 81 25.44 -12.01 8.99
CA ASN A 81 24.36 -11.98 8.01
C ASN A 81 23.58 -13.31 7.92
N PRO A 82 22.27 -13.30 7.65
CA PRO A 82 21.38 -12.14 7.68
C PRO A 82 20.97 -11.74 9.09
N HIS A 83 20.95 -10.46 9.37
CA HIS A 83 20.40 -9.95 10.63
C HIS A 83 18.87 -9.95 10.55
N LEU A 84 18.20 -10.36 11.63
CA LEU A 84 16.76 -10.51 11.69
C LEU A 84 16.17 -9.85 12.94
N LEU A 85 15.05 -9.16 12.76
CA LEU A 85 14.25 -8.60 13.83
C LEU A 85 12.76 -8.74 13.47
N THR A 86 11.91 -8.96 14.47
CA THR A 86 10.45 -9.02 14.27
C THR A 86 9.76 -7.92 15.06
N SER A 87 8.84 -7.20 14.41
CA SER A 87 8.02 -6.18 15.03
C SER A 87 6.56 -6.41 14.64
N GLY A 88 5.77 -7.00 15.53
CA GLY A 88 4.39 -7.40 15.28
C GLY A 88 4.27 -8.35 14.09
N LYS A 89 3.53 -7.92 13.05
CA LYS A 89 3.34 -8.70 11.80
C LYS A 89 4.48 -8.53 10.79
N TYR A 90 5.43 -7.62 11.06
CA TYR A 90 6.53 -7.29 10.16
C TYR A 90 7.79 -8.08 10.52
N SER A 91 8.45 -8.64 9.51
CA SER A 91 9.77 -9.23 9.59
C SER A 91 10.76 -8.27 8.94
N ILE A 92 11.76 -7.86 9.70
CA ILE A 92 12.80 -6.93 9.30
C ILE A 92 14.07 -7.74 9.11
N GLN A 93 14.65 -7.68 7.93
CA GLN A 93 15.91 -8.34 7.61
C GLN A 93 16.87 -7.31 7.03
N TRP A 94 18.12 -7.35 7.42
CA TRP A 94 19.14 -6.56 6.74
C TRP A 94 20.40 -7.38 6.50
N ILE A 95 21.05 -7.06 5.39
CA ILE A 95 22.27 -7.67 4.91
C ILE A 95 23.32 -6.59 4.81
N VAL A 96 24.47 -6.84 5.39
CA VAL A 96 25.61 -5.92 5.38
C VAL A 96 26.67 -6.48 4.44
N THR A 97 27.13 -5.66 3.50
CA THR A 97 28.24 -6.00 2.60
C THR A 97 29.36 -4.98 2.81
N ALA A 98 30.51 -5.46 3.23
CA ALA A 98 31.70 -4.63 3.35
C ALA A 98 32.37 -4.46 1.98
N SER A 99 32.88 -3.25 1.71
CA SER A 99 33.63 -2.93 0.50
C SER A 99 34.93 -2.24 0.85
N ASN A 100 36.00 -2.73 0.24
CA ASN A 100 37.35 -2.14 0.31
C ASN A 100 37.63 -1.48 -1.03
N LEU A 101 37.85 -0.16 -1.03
CA LEU A 101 38.10 0.62 -2.25
C LEU A 101 39.56 0.49 -2.73
N ASN A 102 40.51 0.24 -1.83
CA ASN A 102 41.95 0.30 -2.11
C ASN A 102 42.70 -1.04 -2.00
N SER A 103 42.03 -2.17 -1.95
CA SER A 103 42.67 -3.52 -1.83
C SER A 103 43.54 -3.70 -0.60
N ASP A 104 43.48 -2.81 0.38
CA ASP A 104 44.06 -3.00 1.71
C ASP A 104 43.08 -3.76 2.62
N THR A 105 43.50 -4.14 3.80
CA THR A 105 42.69 -4.93 4.73
C THR A 105 41.64 -4.09 5.49
N ILE A 106 41.52 -2.82 5.18
CA ILE A 106 40.62 -1.88 5.89
C ILE A 106 39.30 -1.75 5.13
N ASN A 107 38.21 -2.14 5.75
CA ASN A 107 36.88 -1.90 5.23
C ASN A 107 36.55 -0.39 5.30
N GLU A 108 36.48 0.28 4.15
CA GLU A 108 36.23 1.73 4.09
C GLU A 108 34.73 2.05 4.07
N SER A 109 33.91 1.12 3.59
CA SER A 109 32.47 1.31 3.54
C SER A 109 31.69 0.01 3.77
N LYS A 110 30.47 0.16 4.27
CA LYS A 110 29.49 -0.92 4.40
C LYS A 110 28.22 -0.54 3.69
N THR A 111 27.77 -1.38 2.79
CA THR A 111 26.45 -1.25 2.15
C THR A 111 25.47 -2.08 2.94
N VAL A 112 24.39 -1.47 3.40
CA VAL A 112 23.33 -2.13 4.15
C VAL A 112 22.06 -2.14 3.33
N GLU A 113 21.56 -3.34 3.01
CA GLU A 113 20.30 -3.57 2.36
C GLU A 113 19.28 -4.04 3.41
N LEU A 114 18.27 -3.21 3.68
CA LEU A 114 17.24 -3.46 4.66
C LEU A 114 15.93 -3.77 3.96
N THR A 115 15.29 -4.89 4.30
CA THR A 115 14.02 -5.35 3.77
C THR A 115 13.03 -5.54 4.92
N VAL A 116 11.87 -4.90 4.83
CA VAL A 116 10.73 -5.13 5.73
C VAL A 116 9.66 -5.86 4.96
N SER A 117 9.27 -7.03 5.43
CA SER A 117 8.26 -7.89 4.79
C SER A 117 7.12 -8.20 5.75
N TRP A 118 5.92 -8.39 5.18
CA TRP A 118 4.70 -8.75 5.93
C TRP A 118 3.83 -9.72 5.14
N ASN A 119 2.77 -10.23 5.75
CA ASN A 119 1.89 -11.27 5.18
C ASN A 119 2.55 -12.64 5.02
N LYS A 120 3.17 -13.14 6.08
CA LYS A 120 3.81 -14.45 6.15
C LYS A 120 2.86 -15.66 5.93
N LEU A 121 1.52 -15.43 5.89
CA LEU A 121 0.48 -16.47 5.76
C LEU A 121 0.03 -16.70 4.32
N LEU A 122 0.67 -16.11 3.32
CA LEU A 122 0.36 -16.39 1.93
C LEU A 122 0.89 -17.76 1.53
N PRO A 123 0.15 -18.52 0.69
CA PRO A 123 0.64 -19.79 0.16
C PRO A 123 2.01 -19.65 -0.52
N ALA A 124 2.82 -20.68 -0.46
CA ALA A 124 4.11 -20.73 -1.16
C ALA A 124 3.91 -20.37 -2.64
N GLY A 125 4.58 -19.33 -3.13
CA GLY A 125 4.45 -18.81 -4.49
C GLY A 125 3.71 -17.47 -4.62
N SER A 126 3.09 -16.96 -3.55
CA SER A 126 2.55 -15.61 -3.53
C SER A 126 3.68 -14.60 -3.30
N ASN A 127 3.70 -13.51 -4.05
CA ASN A 127 4.67 -12.43 -3.85
C ASN A 127 4.48 -11.83 -2.45
N GLN A 128 5.45 -12.07 -1.57
CA GLN A 128 5.50 -11.48 -0.25
C GLN A 128 5.60 -9.95 -0.41
N ARG A 129 4.74 -9.22 0.28
CA ARG A 129 4.81 -7.76 0.27
C ARG A 129 6.02 -7.32 1.05
N GLN A 130 6.81 -6.43 0.46
CA GLN A 130 8.04 -5.94 1.07
C GLN A 130 8.35 -4.50 0.65
N VAL A 131 9.03 -3.78 1.52
CA VAL A 131 9.70 -2.52 1.20
C VAL A 131 11.19 -2.74 1.43
N ARG A 132 12.02 -2.11 0.59
CA ARG A 132 13.46 -2.25 0.63
C ARG A 132 14.13 -0.89 0.64
N PHE A 133 15.13 -0.76 1.50
CA PHE A 133 15.98 0.43 1.65
C PHE A 133 17.43 0.02 1.50
N LEU A 134 18.22 0.94 0.95
CA LEU A 134 19.65 0.77 0.77
C LEU A 134 20.34 2.02 1.29
N PHE A 135 21.42 1.86 2.07
CA PHE A 135 22.31 2.93 2.44
C PHE A 135 23.76 2.50 2.50
N ILE A 136 24.66 3.45 2.40
CA ILE A 136 26.10 3.22 2.50
C ILE A 136 26.63 3.97 3.72
N LYS A 137 27.36 3.26 4.58
CA LYS A 137 28.03 3.79 5.75
C LYS A 137 29.53 3.78 5.52
N HIS A 138 30.15 4.93 5.68
CA HIS A 138 31.61 5.07 5.60
C HIS A 138 32.23 5.02 6.97
N ASN A 139 33.45 4.47 7.05
CA ASN A 139 34.30 4.55 8.22
C ASN A 139 34.85 5.97 8.31
N GLN A 140 34.57 6.68 9.40
CA GLN A 140 35.03 8.06 9.66
C GLN A 140 36.14 8.04 10.70
#